data_56d2412407339c97cb91c165cd374b76
#
_entry.id   56d2412407339c97cb91c165cd374b76
#
_cell.length_a   1.000
_cell.length_b   1.000
_cell.length_c   1.000
_cell.angle_alpha   90.00
_cell.angle_beta   90.00
_cell.angle_gamma   90.00
#
_symmetry.space_group_name_H-M   'P 1'
#
loop_
_entity.id
_entity.type
_entity.pdbx_description
1 polymer ?
#
loop_
_entity_poly.entity_id
_entity_poly.type
_entity_poly.pdbx_seq_one_letter_code
_entity_poly.pdbx_strand_id
1 'polypeptide(L)'
;MSKSFIYKSTFGYELAMLVLYGRHYPSRYRAIAELIPDGSSVLDLCCGPALLYHRHLRSKAVQYTGLDINEKFVDELIRRGANGRVWDLRSSEPLPSADYVIMQASLYHFLPEASPIVNRMLLAARNQVIIAEPIRNLTTSNSGLLSFLGRLFTNPGSGEQPLRFTEASLADFFSAYRSRVVQSFPIAGDRERVYILSASSVRA
;
A
#
# COMPACT_ATOMS: atom_id res chain seq x y z
N MET A 1 18.33 10.02 -14.35
CA MET A 1 18.39 8.70 -13.68
C MET A 1 17.25 7.85 -14.18
N SER A 2 17.51 6.67 -14.70
CA SER A 2 16.51 5.82 -15.37
C SER A 2 15.56 5.21 -14.34
N LYS A 3 14.30 5.67 -14.30
CA LYS A 3 13.22 4.97 -13.55
C LYS A 3 13.15 3.53 -14.05
N SER A 4 13.09 2.55 -13.15
CA SER A 4 13.02 1.13 -13.49
C SER A 4 11.93 0.86 -14.54
N PHE A 5 12.25 0.04 -15.54
CA PHE A 5 11.36 -0.31 -16.65
C PHE A 5 9.98 -0.86 -16.19
N ILE A 6 9.93 -1.43 -15.00
CA ILE A 6 8.75 -2.04 -14.39
C ILE A 6 7.68 -1.01 -14.04
N TYR A 7 8.07 0.21 -13.64
CA TYR A 7 7.14 1.31 -13.37
C TYR A 7 6.68 2.03 -14.64
N LYS A 8 7.07 1.55 -15.82
CA LYS A 8 6.67 2.14 -17.11
C LYS A 8 5.35 1.61 -17.65
N SER A 9 4.86 0.46 -17.14
CA SER A 9 3.57 -0.12 -17.57
C SER A 9 2.92 -0.96 -16.47
N THR A 10 1.59 -0.92 -16.42
CA THR A 10 0.77 -1.79 -15.53
C THR A 10 1.07 -3.26 -15.75
N PHE A 11 1.25 -3.70 -17.01
CA PHE A 11 1.55 -5.09 -17.35
C PHE A 11 2.90 -5.55 -16.76
N GLY A 12 3.95 -4.75 -16.89
CA GLY A 12 5.27 -5.08 -16.33
C GLY A 12 5.23 -5.19 -14.81
N TYR A 13 4.48 -4.29 -14.16
CA TYR A 13 4.25 -4.32 -12.71
C TYR A 13 3.51 -5.61 -12.30
N GLU A 14 2.40 -5.95 -12.98
CA GLU A 14 1.62 -7.15 -12.65
C GLU A 14 2.41 -8.44 -12.82
N LEU A 15 3.14 -8.59 -13.93
CA LEU A 15 3.96 -9.77 -14.18
C LEU A 15 4.99 -9.97 -13.07
N ALA A 16 5.64 -8.92 -12.66
CA ALA A 16 6.63 -8.97 -11.62
C ALA A 16 6.02 -9.30 -10.24
N MET A 17 4.86 -8.73 -9.93
CA MET A 17 4.13 -9.06 -8.70
C MET A 17 3.62 -10.51 -8.71
N LEU A 18 3.21 -11.02 -9.86
CA LEU A 18 2.83 -12.42 -10.02
C LEU A 18 4.01 -13.36 -9.74
N VAL A 19 5.19 -13.03 -10.23
CA VAL A 19 6.42 -13.81 -9.95
C VAL A 19 6.78 -13.76 -8.46
N LEU A 20 6.67 -12.59 -7.81
CA LEU A 20 7.00 -12.41 -6.40
C LEU A 20 6.02 -13.11 -5.44
N TYR A 21 4.72 -13.03 -5.72
CA TYR A 21 3.67 -13.55 -4.84
C TYR A 21 3.10 -14.89 -5.30
N GLY A 22 3.31 -15.27 -6.58
CA GLY A 22 2.76 -16.49 -7.16
C GLY A 22 1.24 -16.57 -6.98
N ARG A 23 0.75 -17.74 -6.56
CA ARG A 23 -0.69 -17.99 -6.32
C ARG A 23 -1.32 -17.07 -5.27
N HIS A 24 -0.53 -16.45 -4.42
CA HIS A 24 -1.00 -15.55 -3.35
C HIS A 24 -1.20 -14.11 -3.82
N TYR A 25 -0.83 -13.77 -5.06
CA TYR A 25 -0.96 -12.42 -5.58
C TYR A 25 -2.41 -11.89 -5.58
N PRO A 26 -3.42 -12.63 -6.05
CA PRO A 26 -4.80 -12.15 -6.02
C PRO A 26 -5.37 -12.02 -4.60
N SER A 27 -4.98 -12.91 -3.68
CA SER A 27 -5.53 -12.94 -2.32
C SER A 27 -5.16 -11.71 -1.50
N ARG A 28 -4.02 -11.05 -1.79
CA ARG A 28 -3.61 -9.83 -1.09
C ARG A 28 -4.60 -8.67 -1.28
N TYR A 29 -5.13 -8.50 -2.49
CA TYR A 29 -6.11 -7.44 -2.78
C TYR A 29 -7.50 -7.80 -2.28
N ARG A 30 -7.89 -9.08 -2.42
CA ARG A 30 -9.18 -9.56 -1.94
C ARG A 30 -9.33 -9.34 -0.44
N ALA A 31 -8.32 -9.70 0.36
CA ALA A 31 -8.33 -9.54 1.81
C ALA A 31 -8.55 -8.09 2.24
N ILE A 32 -8.00 -7.11 1.51
CA ILE A 32 -8.24 -5.69 1.79
C ILE A 32 -9.63 -5.26 1.33
N ALA A 33 -10.08 -5.72 0.16
CA ALA A 33 -11.39 -5.35 -0.37
C ALA A 33 -12.55 -5.84 0.51
N GLU A 34 -12.39 -6.99 1.16
CA GLU A 34 -13.38 -7.56 2.10
C GLU A 34 -13.58 -6.70 3.36
N LEU A 35 -12.59 -5.87 3.72
CA LEU A 35 -12.68 -4.95 4.85
C LEU A 35 -13.47 -3.66 4.54
N ILE A 36 -13.75 -3.38 3.27
CA ILE A 36 -14.35 -2.13 2.82
C ILE A 36 -15.81 -2.37 2.47
N PRO A 37 -16.76 -1.74 3.17
CA PRO A 37 -18.19 -1.84 2.85
C PRO A 37 -18.51 -1.20 1.49
N ASP A 38 -19.57 -1.68 0.87
CA ASP A 38 -20.10 -1.13 -0.37
C ASP A 38 -20.53 0.33 -0.15
N GLY A 39 -20.33 1.16 -1.17
CA GLY A 39 -20.69 2.57 -1.16
C GLY A 39 -19.79 3.49 -0.34
N SER A 40 -18.77 2.94 0.35
CA SER A 40 -17.84 3.74 1.15
C SER A 40 -16.97 4.66 0.29
N SER A 41 -16.49 5.75 0.86
CA SER A 41 -15.41 6.53 0.25
C SER A 41 -14.05 5.94 0.65
N VAL A 42 -13.15 5.82 -0.35
CA VAL A 42 -11.83 5.19 -0.21
C VAL A 42 -10.75 6.10 -0.75
N LEU A 43 -9.74 6.38 0.06
CA LEU A 43 -8.50 7.06 -0.32
C LEU A 43 -7.36 6.04 -0.31
N ASP A 44 -6.80 5.74 -1.48
CA ASP A 44 -5.72 4.76 -1.66
C ASP A 44 -4.41 5.49 -1.92
N LEU A 45 -3.49 5.41 -0.96
CA LEU A 45 -2.21 6.11 -0.98
C LEU A 45 -1.12 5.24 -1.60
N CYS A 46 -0.31 5.82 -2.48
CA CYS A 46 0.66 5.09 -3.31
C CYS A 46 -0.05 3.96 -4.09
N CYS A 47 -1.20 4.31 -4.70
CA CYS A 47 -2.11 3.33 -5.30
C CYS A 47 -1.51 2.55 -6.48
N GLY A 48 -0.39 3.02 -7.05
CA GLY A 48 0.24 2.41 -8.21
C GLY A 48 -0.77 2.27 -9.38
N PRO A 49 -0.83 1.10 -10.04
CA PRO A 49 -1.80 0.85 -11.11
C PRO A 49 -3.24 0.60 -10.60
N ALA A 50 -3.54 0.91 -9.34
CA ALA A 50 -4.85 0.82 -8.69
C ALA A 50 -5.55 -0.55 -8.87
N LEU A 51 -4.78 -1.65 -8.76
CA LEU A 51 -5.31 -3.00 -8.96
C LEU A 51 -6.36 -3.41 -7.93
N LEU A 52 -6.23 -2.93 -6.69
CA LEU A 52 -7.25 -3.10 -5.65
C LEU A 52 -8.60 -2.58 -6.15
N TYR A 53 -8.62 -1.35 -6.66
CA TYR A 53 -9.84 -0.75 -7.19
C TYR A 53 -10.38 -1.50 -8.41
N HIS A 54 -9.56 -1.65 -9.45
CA HIS A 54 -10.01 -2.20 -10.73
C HIS A 54 -10.53 -3.64 -10.63
N ARG A 55 -9.96 -4.45 -9.72
CA ARG A 55 -10.29 -5.88 -9.60
C ARG A 55 -11.34 -6.20 -8.56
N HIS A 56 -11.45 -5.36 -7.51
CA HIS A 56 -12.25 -5.71 -6.35
C HIS A 56 -13.19 -4.62 -5.85
N LEU A 57 -12.78 -3.33 -5.85
CA LEU A 57 -13.60 -2.28 -5.27
C LEU A 57 -14.59 -1.66 -6.25
N ARG A 58 -14.32 -1.72 -7.55
CA ARG A 58 -15.19 -1.13 -8.57
C ARG A 58 -16.62 -1.68 -8.53
N SER A 59 -16.77 -2.98 -8.27
CA SER A 59 -18.09 -3.63 -8.15
C SER A 59 -18.83 -3.29 -6.85
N LYS A 60 -18.15 -2.72 -5.87
CA LYS A 60 -18.69 -2.33 -4.57
C LYS A 60 -19.25 -0.91 -4.54
N ALA A 61 -19.35 -0.23 -5.69
CA ALA A 61 -19.84 1.14 -5.83
C ALA A 61 -19.15 2.16 -4.90
N VAL A 62 -17.87 1.93 -4.55
CA VAL A 62 -17.10 2.84 -3.68
C VAL A 62 -16.78 4.15 -4.39
N GLN A 63 -16.70 5.24 -3.63
CA GLN A 63 -16.17 6.52 -4.08
C GLN A 63 -14.63 6.51 -3.94
N TYR A 64 -13.95 6.01 -4.96
CA TYR A 64 -12.51 5.79 -4.92
C TYR A 64 -11.72 7.02 -5.36
N THR A 65 -10.64 7.33 -4.64
CA THR A 65 -9.60 8.29 -5.03
C THR A 65 -8.23 7.68 -4.80
N GLY A 66 -7.45 7.56 -5.87
CA GLY A 66 -6.07 7.08 -5.81
C GLY A 66 -5.07 8.23 -5.82
N LEU A 67 -4.08 8.19 -4.93
CA LEU A 67 -2.96 9.13 -4.90
C LEU A 67 -1.65 8.37 -5.18
N ASP A 68 -0.88 8.87 -6.14
CA ASP A 68 0.45 8.30 -6.45
C ASP A 68 1.37 9.41 -6.98
N ILE A 69 2.68 9.28 -6.73
CA ILE A 69 3.68 10.21 -7.28
C ILE A 69 3.97 9.94 -8.77
N ASN A 70 3.56 8.79 -9.29
CA ASN A 70 3.77 8.40 -10.67
C ASN A 70 2.60 8.85 -11.55
N GLU A 71 2.80 9.94 -12.28
CA GLU A 71 1.83 10.52 -13.22
C GLU A 71 1.21 9.49 -14.17
N LYS A 72 2.01 8.52 -14.68
CA LYS A 72 1.52 7.50 -15.63
C LYS A 72 0.46 6.59 -15.01
N PHE A 73 0.61 6.23 -13.72
CA PHE A 73 -0.38 5.43 -13.02
C PHE A 73 -1.65 6.24 -12.77
N VAL A 74 -1.49 7.51 -12.41
CA VAL A 74 -2.62 8.43 -12.20
C VAL A 74 -3.39 8.68 -13.50
N ASP A 75 -2.69 8.94 -14.60
CA ASP A 75 -3.31 9.13 -15.92
C ASP A 75 -4.07 7.86 -16.37
N GLU A 76 -3.50 6.68 -16.15
CA GLU A 76 -4.17 5.43 -16.45
C GLU A 76 -5.43 5.24 -15.61
N LEU A 77 -5.36 5.54 -14.32
CA LEU A 77 -6.48 5.48 -13.39
C LEU A 77 -7.63 6.39 -13.85
N ILE A 78 -7.31 7.65 -14.20
CA ILE A 78 -8.28 8.63 -14.70
C ILE A 78 -8.89 8.18 -16.05
N ARG A 79 -8.07 7.68 -16.97
CA ARG A 79 -8.56 7.15 -18.26
C ARG A 79 -9.53 5.97 -18.11
N ARG A 80 -9.40 5.22 -17.02
CA ARG A 80 -10.31 4.11 -16.67
C ARG A 80 -11.54 4.55 -15.88
N GLY A 81 -11.74 5.85 -15.70
CA GLY A 81 -12.95 6.44 -15.10
C GLY A 81 -12.96 6.49 -13.59
N ALA A 82 -11.80 6.40 -12.93
CA ALA A 82 -11.69 6.61 -11.48
C ALA A 82 -11.01 7.95 -11.15
N ASN A 83 -11.20 8.45 -9.94
CA ASN A 83 -10.53 9.65 -9.48
C ASN A 83 -9.07 9.33 -9.13
N GLY A 84 -8.15 10.13 -9.64
CA GLY A 84 -6.73 10.04 -9.36
C GLY A 84 -6.09 11.42 -9.24
N ARG A 85 -5.04 11.54 -8.42
CA ARG A 85 -4.25 12.76 -8.29
C ARG A 85 -2.78 12.42 -8.15
N VAL A 86 -1.93 13.15 -8.87
CA VAL A 86 -0.49 13.10 -8.63
C VAL A 86 -0.21 13.74 -7.28
N TRP A 87 0.47 12.98 -6.40
CA TRP A 87 0.64 13.40 -5.01
C TRP A 87 1.94 12.89 -4.41
N ASP A 88 2.76 13.81 -3.91
CA ASP A 88 3.90 13.44 -3.09
C ASP A 88 3.49 13.43 -1.60
N LEU A 89 3.47 12.25 -1.02
CA LEU A 89 3.15 12.09 0.41
C LEU A 89 4.18 12.73 1.36
N ARG A 90 5.33 13.16 0.87
CA ARG A 90 6.30 13.93 1.66
C ARG A 90 5.93 15.40 1.76
N SER A 91 5.01 15.89 0.91
CA SER A 91 4.48 17.23 1.03
C SER A 91 3.71 17.41 2.34
N SER A 92 3.61 18.64 2.84
CA SER A 92 2.81 18.99 4.03
C SER A 92 1.32 19.15 3.72
N GLU A 93 0.91 18.98 2.47
CA GLU A 93 -0.48 19.18 2.04
C GLU A 93 -1.42 18.19 2.73
N PRO A 94 -2.55 18.65 3.30
CA PRO A 94 -3.51 17.77 3.98
C PRO A 94 -4.11 16.75 3.01
N LEU A 95 -4.19 15.49 3.44
CA LEU A 95 -4.84 14.44 2.65
C LEU A 95 -6.35 14.66 2.56
N PRO A 96 -6.99 14.36 1.42
CA PRO A 96 -8.45 14.34 1.30
C PRO A 96 -9.07 13.37 2.32
N SER A 97 -10.21 13.75 2.91
CA SER A 97 -10.91 12.87 3.84
C SER A 97 -11.68 11.77 3.12
N ALA A 98 -11.64 10.55 3.69
CA ALA A 98 -12.41 9.40 3.23
C ALA A 98 -12.85 8.53 4.42
N ASP A 99 -13.81 7.62 4.20
CA ASP A 99 -14.21 6.67 5.24
C ASP A 99 -13.07 5.70 5.55
N TYR A 100 -12.39 5.23 4.50
CA TYR A 100 -11.26 4.32 4.58
C TYR A 100 -10.04 4.91 3.89
N VAL A 101 -8.93 4.98 4.61
CA VAL A 101 -7.64 5.39 4.05
C VAL A 101 -6.72 4.18 4.01
N ILE A 102 -6.21 3.84 2.84
CA ILE A 102 -5.48 2.59 2.60
C ILE A 102 -4.05 2.90 2.14
N MET A 103 -3.12 2.04 2.54
CA MET A 103 -1.78 1.97 1.97
C MET A 103 -1.33 0.52 1.89
N GLN A 104 -0.89 0.07 0.70
CA GLN A 104 -0.38 -1.29 0.49
C GLN A 104 1.07 -1.29 0.01
N ALA A 105 1.94 -2.00 0.72
CA ALA A 105 3.34 -2.23 0.38
C ALA A 105 4.12 -0.95 0.04
N SER A 106 3.89 0.12 0.79
CA SER A 106 4.44 1.44 0.50
C SER A 106 4.92 2.22 1.73
N LEU A 107 4.51 1.85 2.94
CA LEU A 107 4.90 2.55 4.17
C LEU A 107 6.41 2.50 4.40
N TYR A 108 7.07 1.41 4.01
CA TYR A 108 8.52 1.25 4.13
C TYR A 108 9.33 2.32 3.37
N HIS A 109 8.76 2.98 2.34
CA HIS A 109 9.41 4.07 1.63
C HIS A 109 9.63 5.32 2.48
N PHE A 110 8.95 5.40 3.62
CA PHE A 110 9.01 6.52 4.56
C PHE A 110 9.83 6.21 5.80
N LEU A 111 10.50 5.05 5.86
CA LEU A 111 11.42 4.72 6.95
C LEU A 111 12.68 5.60 6.89
N PRO A 112 13.23 5.99 8.07
CA PRO A 112 12.78 5.63 9.41
C PRO A 112 11.60 6.47 9.93
N GLU A 113 11.16 7.52 9.23
CA GLU A 113 10.16 8.49 9.67
C GLU A 113 8.76 8.19 9.11
N ALA A 114 8.27 6.96 9.28
CA ALA A 114 6.95 6.54 8.78
C ALA A 114 5.76 7.06 9.63
N SER A 115 5.99 7.42 10.90
CA SER A 115 4.93 7.87 11.81
C SER A 115 4.17 9.10 11.34
N PRO A 116 4.79 10.16 10.78
CA PRO A 116 4.05 11.29 10.23
C PRO A 116 3.04 10.89 9.15
N ILE A 117 3.36 9.88 8.32
CA ILE A 117 2.46 9.39 7.29
C ILE A 117 1.24 8.71 7.92
N VAL A 118 1.45 7.80 8.88
CA VAL A 118 0.34 7.12 9.57
C VAL A 118 -0.55 8.12 10.30
N ASN A 119 0.03 9.15 10.94
CA ASN A 119 -0.73 10.20 11.62
C ASN A 119 -1.60 10.99 10.63
N ARG A 120 -1.08 11.33 9.44
CA ARG A 120 -1.86 11.99 8.39
C ARG A 120 -2.98 11.10 7.85
N MET A 121 -2.73 9.80 7.71
CA MET A 121 -3.76 8.84 7.33
C MET A 121 -4.89 8.81 8.37
N LEU A 122 -4.55 8.78 9.66
CA LEU A 122 -5.52 8.80 10.76
C LEU A 122 -6.35 10.09 10.80
N LEU A 123 -5.76 11.24 10.46
CA LEU A 123 -6.47 12.52 10.36
C LEU A 123 -7.41 12.57 9.15
N ALA A 124 -7.08 11.90 8.06
CA ALA A 124 -7.88 11.85 6.84
C ALA A 124 -9.01 10.82 6.91
N ALA A 125 -8.85 9.76 7.70
CA ALA A 125 -9.85 8.70 7.83
C ALA A 125 -11.02 9.14 8.70
N ARG A 126 -12.25 8.86 8.25
CA ARG A 126 -13.45 8.99 9.08
C ARG A 126 -13.74 7.73 9.90
N ASN A 127 -13.44 6.56 9.36
CA ASN A 127 -13.69 5.28 10.01
C ASN A 127 -12.38 4.55 10.33
N GLN A 128 -11.64 4.12 9.32
CA GLN A 128 -10.47 3.26 9.52
C GLN A 128 -9.32 3.59 8.56
N VAL A 129 -8.11 3.34 9.06
CA VAL A 129 -6.89 3.25 8.28
C VAL A 129 -6.53 1.77 8.12
N ILE A 130 -6.22 1.34 6.89
CA ILE A 130 -5.82 -0.03 6.58
C ILE A 130 -4.42 0.02 5.95
N ILE A 131 -3.45 -0.59 6.63
CA ILE A 131 -2.07 -0.66 6.16
C ILE A 131 -1.68 -2.12 5.99
N ALA A 132 -1.23 -2.51 4.80
CA ALA A 132 -0.71 -3.84 4.51
C ALA A 132 0.75 -3.71 4.07
N GLU A 133 1.69 -4.27 4.85
CA GLU A 133 3.12 -4.18 4.58
C GLU A 133 3.78 -5.55 4.44
N PRO A 134 4.72 -5.70 3.48
CA PRO A 134 5.55 -6.88 3.37
C PRO A 134 6.42 -7.05 4.62
N ILE A 135 6.38 -8.26 5.19
CA ILE A 135 7.15 -8.64 6.39
C ILE A 135 8.23 -9.68 6.09
N ARG A 136 8.20 -10.28 4.92
CA ARG A 136 9.23 -11.20 4.45
C ARG A 136 10.03 -10.56 3.33
N ASN A 137 11.33 -10.49 3.51
CA ASN A 137 12.26 -10.07 2.45
C ASN A 137 12.27 -11.13 1.35
N LEU A 138 11.57 -10.87 0.25
CA LEU A 138 11.62 -11.72 -0.94
C LEU A 138 13.00 -11.70 -1.60
N THR A 139 13.87 -10.76 -1.20
CA THR A 139 15.25 -10.63 -1.67
C THR A 139 16.23 -11.62 -1.04
N THR A 140 15.87 -12.25 0.07
CA THR A 140 16.69 -13.27 0.77
C THR A 140 16.35 -14.70 0.36
N SER A 141 15.42 -14.90 -0.57
CA SER A 141 15.17 -16.22 -1.13
C SER A 141 16.41 -16.69 -1.91
N ASN A 142 16.81 -17.96 -1.71
CA ASN A 142 17.97 -18.60 -2.36
C ASN A 142 17.89 -18.69 -3.90
N SER A 143 16.88 -18.11 -4.54
CA SER A 143 16.80 -18.00 -5.99
C SER A 143 17.33 -16.64 -6.43
N GLY A 144 18.44 -16.63 -7.19
CA GLY A 144 19.04 -15.40 -7.72
C GLY A 144 18.08 -14.54 -8.55
N LEU A 145 17.04 -15.14 -9.12
CA LEU A 145 15.98 -14.46 -9.87
C LEU A 145 15.08 -13.61 -8.93
N LEU A 146 14.70 -14.15 -7.77
CA LEU A 146 13.86 -13.43 -6.80
C LEU A 146 14.64 -12.28 -6.14
N SER A 147 15.93 -12.46 -5.87
CA SER A 147 16.79 -11.39 -5.36
C SER A 147 17.03 -10.30 -6.40
N PHE A 148 17.18 -10.66 -7.68
CA PHE A 148 17.32 -9.71 -8.79
C PHE A 148 16.03 -8.91 -9.00
N LEU A 149 14.88 -9.56 -9.03
CA LEU A 149 13.57 -8.90 -9.12
C LEU A 149 13.33 -8.02 -7.90
N GLY A 150 13.62 -8.50 -6.70
CA GLY A 150 13.54 -7.70 -5.49
C GLY A 150 14.33 -6.39 -5.59
N ARG A 151 15.59 -6.42 -6.10
CA ARG A 151 16.41 -5.23 -6.34
C ARG A 151 15.80 -4.29 -7.38
N LEU A 152 15.22 -4.82 -8.45
CA LEU A 152 14.56 -4.03 -9.50
C LEU A 152 13.31 -3.30 -8.97
N PHE A 153 12.58 -3.92 -8.02
CA PHE A 153 11.37 -3.34 -7.40
C PHE A 153 11.67 -2.37 -6.26
N THR A 154 12.86 -2.47 -5.66
CA THR A 154 13.20 -1.72 -4.45
C THR A 154 14.10 -0.53 -4.69
N ASN A 155 14.55 -0.30 -5.93
CA ASN A 155 15.47 0.81 -6.23
C ASN A 155 14.72 2.00 -6.86
N PRO A 156 14.36 3.03 -6.06
CA PRO A 156 13.80 4.29 -6.58
C PRO A 156 14.89 5.18 -7.25
N GLY A 157 16.12 4.67 -7.42
CA GLY A 157 17.21 5.41 -8.07
C GLY A 157 18.18 6.11 -7.12
N SER A 158 18.08 5.92 -5.80
CA SER A 158 18.93 6.59 -4.79
C SER A 158 20.21 5.81 -4.39
N GLY A 159 20.41 4.61 -4.92
CA GLY A 159 21.67 3.84 -4.66
C GLY A 159 21.76 3.15 -3.28
N GLU A 160 20.95 3.52 -2.32
CA GLU A 160 20.86 2.88 -1.01
C GLU A 160 19.84 1.75 -1.00
N GLN A 161 20.11 0.66 -0.27
CA GLN A 161 19.10 -0.38 -0.06
C GLN A 161 18.00 0.23 0.82
N PRO A 162 16.74 0.29 0.37
CA PRO A 162 15.68 0.86 1.17
C PRO A 162 15.49 -0.01 2.41
N LEU A 163 15.36 0.64 3.56
CA LEU A 163 14.95 0.00 4.80
C LEU A 163 13.63 -0.75 4.56
N ARG A 164 13.46 -1.90 5.20
CA ARG A 164 12.28 -2.74 5.08
C ARG A 164 11.79 -3.14 6.45
N PHE A 165 10.49 -3.26 6.58
CA PHE A 165 9.93 -3.87 7.77
C PHE A 165 10.22 -5.37 7.79
N THR A 166 10.56 -5.87 8.98
CA THR A 166 10.39 -7.27 9.37
C THR A 166 9.10 -7.40 10.15
N GLU A 167 8.63 -8.61 10.41
CA GLU A 167 7.45 -8.81 11.25
C GLU A 167 7.63 -8.16 12.63
N ALA A 168 8.80 -8.35 13.26
CA ALA A 168 9.11 -7.78 14.56
C ALA A 168 9.16 -6.24 14.54
N SER A 169 9.87 -5.63 13.58
CA SER A 169 9.97 -4.18 13.50
C SER A 169 8.65 -3.50 13.11
N LEU A 170 7.80 -4.18 12.32
CA LEU A 170 6.46 -3.68 12.01
C LEU A 170 5.55 -3.75 13.24
N ALA A 171 5.62 -4.83 14.03
CA ALA A 171 4.88 -4.94 15.29
C ALA A 171 5.33 -3.90 16.30
N ASP A 172 6.64 -3.67 16.43
CA ASP A 172 7.20 -2.64 17.29
C ASP A 172 6.72 -1.25 16.86
N PHE A 173 6.79 -0.93 15.57
CA PHE A 173 6.28 0.34 15.03
C PHE A 173 4.80 0.57 15.38
N PHE A 174 3.94 -0.44 15.21
CA PHE A 174 2.51 -0.31 15.52
C PHE A 174 2.20 -0.41 17.01
N SER A 175 3.15 -0.77 17.87
CA SER A 175 2.98 -0.73 19.33
C SER A 175 2.66 0.68 19.83
N ALA A 176 3.21 1.71 19.18
CA ALA A 176 2.90 3.13 19.46
C ALA A 176 1.43 3.50 19.13
N TYR A 177 0.76 2.71 18.30
CA TYR A 177 -0.63 2.90 17.89
C TYR A 177 -1.60 1.90 18.53
N ARG A 178 -1.18 1.14 19.56
CA ARG A 178 -1.97 0.04 20.15
C ARG A 178 -3.39 0.44 20.55
N SER A 179 -3.59 1.69 21.04
CA SER A 179 -4.93 2.22 21.40
C SER A 179 -5.84 2.48 20.21
N ARG A 180 -5.33 2.40 18.98
CA ARG A 180 -6.07 2.57 17.73
C ARG A 180 -6.14 1.28 16.92
N VAL A 181 -5.23 0.32 17.16
CA VAL A 181 -5.24 -0.96 16.44
C VAL A 181 -6.48 -1.77 16.83
N VAL A 182 -7.35 -1.98 15.84
CA VAL A 182 -8.55 -2.82 15.98
C VAL A 182 -8.24 -4.27 15.70
N GLN A 183 -7.42 -4.53 14.69
CA GLN A 183 -7.08 -5.87 14.25
C GLN A 183 -5.73 -5.88 13.52
N SER A 184 -5.03 -7.02 13.60
CA SER A 184 -3.86 -7.31 12.76
C SER A 184 -3.85 -8.79 12.39
N PHE A 185 -3.60 -9.09 11.11
CA PHE A 185 -3.56 -10.46 10.60
C PHE A 185 -2.64 -10.59 9.38
N PRO A 186 -2.11 -11.78 9.10
CA PRO A 186 -1.30 -12.02 7.92
C PRO A 186 -2.17 -12.21 6.67
N ILE A 187 -1.64 -11.83 5.52
CA ILE A 187 -2.22 -12.07 4.19
C ILE A 187 -1.16 -12.57 3.21
N ALA A 188 -1.59 -12.95 2.02
CA ALA A 188 -0.71 -13.35 0.92
C ALA A 188 0.26 -14.49 1.29
N GLY A 189 -0.21 -15.49 2.06
CA GLY A 189 0.59 -16.61 2.52
C GLY A 189 1.68 -16.18 3.51
N ASP A 190 1.31 -15.39 4.50
CA ASP A 190 2.18 -14.82 5.54
C ASP A 190 3.33 -13.95 5.01
N ARG A 191 3.16 -13.36 3.82
CA ARG A 191 4.17 -12.47 3.23
C ARG A 191 3.94 -11.01 3.58
N GLU A 192 2.71 -10.66 3.89
CA GLU A 192 2.30 -9.32 4.31
C GLU A 192 1.49 -9.40 5.60
N ARG A 193 1.58 -8.34 6.38
CA ARG A 193 0.79 -8.15 7.61
C ARG A 193 -0.10 -6.93 7.43
N VAL A 194 -1.38 -7.10 7.73
CA VAL A 194 -2.37 -6.03 7.76
C VAL A 194 -2.48 -5.48 9.18
N TYR A 195 -2.57 -4.16 9.28
CA TYR A 195 -2.99 -3.43 10.47
C TYR A 195 -4.21 -2.58 10.13
N ILE A 196 -5.27 -2.72 10.92
CA ILE A 196 -6.47 -1.90 10.85
C ILE A 196 -6.47 -1.00 12.08
N LEU A 197 -6.50 0.31 11.85
CA LEU A 197 -6.54 1.30 12.92
C LEU A 197 -7.86 2.07 12.85
N SER A 198 -8.49 2.29 14.01
CA SER A 198 -9.64 3.18 14.13
C SER A 198 -9.21 4.64 14.00
N ALA A 199 -9.97 5.45 13.25
CA ALA A 199 -9.79 6.90 13.19
C ALA A 199 -10.00 7.55 14.57
N SER A 200 -10.92 7.01 15.39
CA SER A 200 -11.11 7.36 16.78
C SER A 200 -10.29 6.45 17.70
N SER A 201 -9.84 6.95 18.85
CA SER A 201 -9.21 6.09 19.85
C SER A 201 -10.21 5.02 20.29
N VAL A 202 -9.83 3.75 20.22
CA VAL A 202 -10.61 2.67 20.82
C VAL A 202 -10.54 2.87 22.34
N ARG A 203 -11.65 3.17 22.97
CA ARG A 203 -11.71 3.20 24.44
C ARG A 203 -11.45 1.77 24.94
N ALA A 204 -10.41 1.62 25.75
CA ALA A 204 -10.11 0.38 26.46
C ALA A 204 -11.22 0.05 27.47
#